data_bad6aacce00170c52a0797d35e310fed
#
_entry.id   bad6aacce00170c52a0797d35e310fed
#
_cell.length_a   1.000
_cell.length_b   1.000
_cell.length_c   1.000
_cell.angle_alpha   90.00
_cell.angle_beta   90.00
_cell.angle_gamma   90.00
#
_symmetry.space_group_name_H-M   'P 1'
#
loop_
_entity.id
_entity.type
_entity.pdbx_description
1 polymer ?
#
loop_
_entity_poly.entity_id
_entity_poly.type
_entity_poly.pdbx_seq_one_letter_code
_entity_poly.pdbx_strand_id
1 'polypeptide(L)'
;VLRVPGDSGTSDGHRYLVVDYKTNWLGESDRPLTAADYDRGRLAEAMLHSDYPLQALLYSVVLHRFLRWRQPGYRPDAHLGGVLYLFLRGMCGPDTPLADGHPAGVFSWRPPAALVVDLSDLLDGQQVAA
;
A
#
# COMPACT_ATOMS: atom_id res chain seq x y z
N VAL A 1 -8.40 -6.70 -1.58
CA VAL A 1 -8.20 -5.69 -2.63
C VAL A 1 -9.41 -4.79 -2.70
N LEU A 2 -9.18 -3.47 -2.76
CA LEU A 2 -10.22 -2.46 -2.96
C LEU A 2 -10.17 -1.96 -4.40
N ARG A 3 -11.33 -1.77 -4.99
CA ARG A 3 -11.51 -1.05 -6.25
C ARG A 3 -12.01 0.37 -5.92
N VAL A 4 -11.27 1.37 -6.33
CA VAL A 4 -11.57 2.78 -6.05
C VAL A 4 -11.62 3.58 -7.34
N PRO A 5 -12.25 4.76 -7.35
CA PRO A 5 -12.17 5.67 -8.51
C PRO A 5 -10.72 5.94 -8.90
N GLY A 6 -10.45 5.94 -10.18
CA GLY A 6 -9.13 6.29 -10.72
C GLY A 6 -8.88 7.80 -10.68
N ASP A 7 -7.62 8.16 -10.93
CA ASP A 7 -7.27 9.56 -11.10
C ASP A 7 -7.95 10.13 -12.36
N SER A 8 -8.28 11.41 -12.31
CA SER A 8 -8.93 12.10 -13.43
C SER A 8 -8.09 11.96 -14.71
N GLY A 9 -8.60 11.26 -15.72
CA GLY A 9 -7.91 11.04 -17.01
C GLY A 9 -7.67 9.58 -17.38
N THR A 10 -8.06 8.62 -16.53
CA THR A 10 -8.05 7.21 -16.91
C THR A 10 -9.36 6.86 -17.61
N SER A 11 -9.27 6.32 -18.83
CA SER A 11 -10.44 5.92 -19.63
C SER A 11 -11.32 4.86 -18.95
N ASP A 12 -10.80 4.18 -17.95
CA ASP A 12 -11.45 3.08 -17.23
C ASP A 12 -11.95 3.47 -15.83
N GLY A 13 -11.59 4.65 -15.36
CA GLY A 13 -12.14 5.26 -14.15
C GLY A 13 -11.87 4.53 -12.83
N HIS A 14 -11.04 3.48 -12.80
CA HIS A 14 -10.81 2.68 -11.61
C HIS A 14 -9.34 2.33 -11.41
N ARG A 15 -8.96 2.22 -10.13
CA ARG A 15 -7.67 1.64 -9.71
C ARG A 15 -7.88 0.66 -8.57
N TYR A 16 -6.92 -0.18 -8.33
CA TYR A 16 -6.99 -1.25 -7.34
C TYR A 16 -5.93 -1.06 -6.27
N LEU A 17 -6.34 -1.18 -5.02
CA LEU A 17 -5.49 -1.09 -3.83
C LEU A 17 -5.42 -2.44 -3.14
N VAL A 18 -4.22 -2.88 -2.79
CA VAL A 18 -4.06 -3.98 -1.84
C VAL A 18 -4.21 -3.41 -0.44
N VAL A 19 -4.92 -4.13 0.43
CA VAL A 19 -5.09 -3.77 1.83
C VAL A 19 -4.52 -4.88 2.70
N ASP A 20 -3.67 -4.52 3.63
CA ASP A 20 -3.12 -5.42 4.62
C ASP A 20 -3.34 -4.87 6.03
N TYR A 21 -3.71 -5.73 6.96
CA TYR A 21 -4.01 -5.37 8.34
C TYR A 21 -2.82 -5.70 9.25
N LYS A 22 -2.45 -4.74 10.10
CA LYS A 22 -1.36 -4.88 11.06
C LYS A 22 -1.85 -4.66 12.49
N THR A 23 -1.34 -5.45 13.42
CA THR A 23 -1.67 -5.38 14.84
C THR A 23 -0.48 -5.00 15.71
N ASN A 24 0.58 -4.46 15.12
CA ASN A 24 1.79 -4.03 15.81
C ASN A 24 1.48 -3.05 16.94
N TRP A 25 2.17 -3.23 18.06
CA TRP A 25 2.20 -2.25 19.14
C TRP A 25 3.34 -1.25 18.88
N LEU A 26 3.01 0.01 18.63
CA LEU A 26 3.99 1.06 18.33
C LEU A 26 4.15 2.06 19.48
N GLY A 27 3.37 1.93 20.53
CA GLY A 27 3.48 2.75 21.73
C GLY A 27 4.55 2.25 22.71
N GLU A 28 4.80 3.04 23.74
CA GLU A 28 5.68 2.66 24.84
C GLU A 28 4.97 1.68 25.78
N SER A 29 5.76 0.83 26.48
CA SER A 29 5.20 -0.23 27.30
C SER A 29 4.66 0.25 28.66
N ASP A 30 5.03 1.46 29.06
CA ASP A 30 4.77 2.03 30.39
C ASP A 30 3.55 2.97 30.42
N ARG A 31 2.90 3.19 29.30
CA ARG A 31 1.73 4.06 29.17
C ARG A 31 0.66 3.50 28.25
N PRO A 32 -0.60 3.95 28.38
CA PRO A 32 -1.66 3.58 27.46
C PRO A 32 -1.33 3.97 26.00
N LEU A 33 -1.74 3.12 25.07
CA LEU A 33 -1.62 3.36 23.65
C LEU A 33 -2.56 4.49 23.20
N THR A 34 -2.05 5.36 22.34
CA THR A 34 -2.82 6.46 21.76
C THR A 34 -2.72 6.46 20.24
N ALA A 35 -3.63 7.16 19.57
CA ALA A 35 -3.58 7.33 18.12
C ALA A 35 -2.30 8.06 17.66
N ALA A 36 -1.71 8.91 18.50
CA ALA A 36 -0.45 9.59 18.21
C ALA A 36 0.75 8.63 18.07
N ASP A 37 0.66 7.43 18.65
CA ASP A 37 1.68 6.40 18.48
C ASP A 37 1.66 5.77 17.07
N TYR A 38 0.65 6.11 16.30
CA TYR A 38 0.44 5.62 14.93
C TYR A 38 0.40 6.78 13.92
N ASP A 39 1.11 7.86 14.19
CA ASP A 39 1.31 8.92 13.22
C ASP A 39 2.15 8.44 12.02
N ARG A 40 2.17 9.24 10.96
CA ARG A 40 2.86 8.87 9.71
C ARG A 40 4.35 8.57 9.91
N GLY A 41 5.04 9.30 10.77
CA GLY A 41 6.47 9.10 11.05
C GLY A 41 6.73 7.75 11.71
N ARG A 42 5.96 7.42 12.74
CA ARG A 42 6.05 6.13 13.44
C ARG A 42 5.65 4.95 12.57
N LEU A 43 4.63 5.11 11.71
CA LEU A 43 4.27 4.09 10.73
C LEU A 43 5.37 3.86 9.71
N ALA A 44 5.98 4.93 9.19
CA ALA A 44 7.10 4.83 8.24
C ALA A 44 8.30 4.12 8.86
N GLU A 45 8.62 4.43 10.12
CA GLU A 45 9.68 3.75 10.88
C GLU A 45 9.37 2.26 11.06
N ALA A 46 8.15 1.90 11.46
CA ALA A 46 7.72 0.51 11.58
C ALA A 46 7.82 -0.24 10.25
N MET A 47 7.48 0.41 9.14
CA MET A 47 7.61 -0.15 7.79
C MET A 47 9.08 -0.44 7.46
N LEU A 48 9.99 0.48 7.76
CA LEU A 48 11.42 0.33 7.46
C LEU A 48 12.13 -0.72 8.32
N HIS A 49 11.68 -0.93 9.57
CA HIS A 49 12.23 -1.94 10.48
C HIS A 49 11.67 -3.35 10.25
N SER A 50 10.81 -3.52 9.27
CA SER A 50 10.16 -4.77 8.90
C SER A 50 10.32 -5.04 7.41
N ASP A 51 10.06 -6.26 6.98
CA ASP A 51 10.06 -6.63 5.54
C ASP A 51 8.80 -6.14 4.80
N TYR A 52 8.08 -5.17 5.37
CA TYR A 52 6.83 -4.67 4.82
C TYR A 52 6.98 -3.97 3.46
N PRO A 53 8.05 -3.22 3.17
CA PRO A 53 8.25 -2.66 1.83
C PRO A 53 8.41 -3.75 0.76
N LEU A 54 9.15 -4.81 1.06
CA LEU A 54 9.25 -5.97 0.15
C LEU A 54 7.91 -6.67 -0.01
N GLN A 55 7.18 -6.87 1.08
CA GLN A 55 5.84 -7.44 1.06
C GLN A 55 4.89 -6.61 0.18
N ALA A 56 4.92 -5.28 0.29
CA ALA A 56 4.12 -4.37 -0.53
C ALA A 56 4.44 -4.50 -2.02
N LEU A 57 5.72 -4.63 -2.38
CA LEU A 57 6.15 -4.88 -3.76
C LEU A 57 5.64 -6.22 -4.27
N LEU A 58 5.78 -7.29 -3.50
CA LEU A 58 5.28 -8.62 -3.87
C LEU A 58 3.76 -8.64 -4.04
N TYR A 59 3.02 -7.99 -3.15
CA TYR A 59 1.57 -7.82 -3.31
C TYR A 59 1.22 -7.08 -4.60
N SER A 60 1.97 -6.03 -4.92
CA SER A 60 1.78 -5.26 -6.15
C SER A 60 2.07 -6.11 -7.41
N VAL A 61 3.08 -6.97 -7.36
CA VAL A 61 3.38 -7.92 -8.45
C VAL A 61 2.24 -8.92 -8.64
N VAL A 62 1.74 -9.49 -7.54
CA VAL A 62 0.59 -10.44 -7.62
C VAL A 62 -0.63 -9.76 -8.21
N LEU A 63 -0.94 -8.54 -7.75
CA LEU A 63 -2.04 -7.75 -8.29
C LEU A 63 -1.83 -7.43 -9.78
N HIS A 64 -0.61 -7.02 -10.16
CA HIS A 64 -0.25 -6.76 -11.56
C HIS A 64 -0.50 -7.98 -12.45
N ARG A 65 -0.02 -9.15 -12.04
CA ARG A 65 -0.21 -10.40 -12.78
C ARG A 65 -1.68 -10.79 -12.90
N PHE A 66 -2.43 -10.64 -11.81
CA PHE A 66 -3.86 -10.91 -11.79
C PHE A 66 -4.63 -9.98 -12.74
N LEU A 67 -4.39 -8.67 -12.68
CA LEU A 67 -5.05 -7.68 -13.52
C LEU A 67 -4.67 -7.85 -14.99
N ARG A 68 -3.41 -8.12 -15.30
CA ARG A 68 -2.94 -8.43 -16.66
C ARG A 68 -3.69 -9.61 -17.26
N TRP A 69 -4.03 -10.60 -16.44
CA TRP A 69 -4.79 -11.77 -16.88
C TRP A 69 -6.30 -11.52 -17.00
N ARG A 70 -6.89 -10.72 -16.12
CA ARG A 70 -8.35 -10.63 -15.95
C ARG A 70 -8.98 -9.32 -16.40
N GLN A 71 -8.21 -8.25 -16.49
CA GLN A 71 -8.73 -6.90 -16.79
C GLN A 71 -8.49 -6.55 -18.25
N PRO A 72 -9.53 -6.49 -19.09
CA PRO A 72 -9.40 -5.96 -20.45
C PRO A 72 -8.88 -4.51 -20.43
N GLY A 73 -7.92 -4.20 -21.33
CA GLY A 73 -7.34 -2.86 -21.39
C GLY A 73 -6.48 -2.48 -20.18
N TYR A 74 -5.98 -3.47 -19.42
CA TYR A 74 -5.14 -3.21 -18.24
C TYR A 74 -3.89 -2.40 -18.60
N ARG A 75 -3.63 -1.38 -17.79
CA ARG A 75 -2.43 -0.55 -17.83
C ARG A 75 -1.89 -0.38 -16.40
N PRO A 76 -0.64 -0.79 -16.13
CA PRO A 76 -0.07 -0.74 -14.78
C PRO A 76 -0.11 0.65 -14.15
N ASP A 77 0.25 1.68 -14.90
CA ASP A 77 0.29 3.09 -14.47
C ASP A 77 -1.07 3.63 -14.04
N ALA A 78 -2.14 3.17 -14.68
CA ALA A 78 -3.50 3.60 -14.41
C ALA A 78 -4.18 2.79 -13.30
N HIS A 79 -3.99 1.47 -13.31
CA HIS A 79 -4.79 0.56 -12.49
C HIS A 79 -4.13 0.12 -11.19
N LEU A 80 -2.79 0.19 -11.06
CA LEU A 80 -2.12 -0.09 -9.79
C LEU A 80 -2.23 1.11 -8.85
N GLY A 81 -3.04 0.97 -7.81
CA GLY A 81 -3.30 2.03 -6.83
C GLY A 81 -2.34 2.03 -5.64
N GLY A 82 -1.58 0.96 -5.47
CA GLY A 82 -0.66 0.79 -4.36
C GLY A 82 -1.20 -0.10 -3.24
N VAL A 83 -0.58 0.02 -2.08
CA VAL A 83 -0.86 -0.80 -0.90
C VAL A 83 -1.23 0.10 0.28
N LEU A 84 -2.26 -0.30 1.02
CA LEU A 84 -2.65 0.29 2.29
C LEU A 84 -2.32 -0.67 3.43
N TYR A 85 -1.53 -0.21 4.38
CA TYR A 85 -1.32 -0.90 5.64
C TYR A 85 -2.19 -0.26 6.71
N LEU A 86 -3.11 -1.02 7.26
CA LEU A 86 -4.04 -0.59 8.28
C LEU A 86 -3.57 -1.12 9.64
N PHE A 87 -2.95 -0.26 10.43
CA PHE A 87 -2.53 -0.55 11.80
C PHE A 87 -3.72 -0.35 12.73
N LEU A 88 -4.45 -1.41 12.98
CA LEU A 88 -5.77 -1.38 13.61
C LEU A 88 -5.77 -0.72 15.00
N ARG A 89 -4.68 -0.84 15.75
CA ARG A 89 -4.56 -0.25 17.09
C ARG A 89 -4.49 1.29 17.07
N GLY A 90 -4.17 1.90 15.94
CA GLY A 90 -4.14 3.36 15.78
C GLY A 90 -5.40 3.93 15.16
N MET A 91 -6.36 3.10 14.78
CA MET A 91 -7.56 3.52 14.07
C MET A 91 -8.74 3.62 15.04
N CYS A 92 -9.48 4.75 14.97
CA CYS A 92 -10.63 5.04 15.85
C CYS A 92 -11.95 5.18 15.04
N GLY A 93 -12.02 4.57 13.85
CA GLY A 93 -13.17 4.71 12.96
C GLY A 93 -13.33 6.16 12.45
N PRO A 94 -14.56 6.70 12.41
CA PRO A 94 -14.80 8.05 11.88
C PRO A 94 -14.08 9.15 12.65
N ASP A 95 -13.74 8.91 13.91
CA ASP A 95 -13.06 9.86 14.80
C ASP A 95 -11.53 9.73 14.76
N THR A 96 -10.98 8.94 13.81
CA THR A 96 -9.53 8.78 13.67
C THR A 96 -8.86 10.14 13.42
N PRO A 97 -7.89 10.56 14.28
CA PRO A 97 -7.21 11.83 14.11
C PRO A 97 -6.46 11.92 12.78
N LEU A 98 -6.48 13.11 12.19
CA LEU A 98 -5.69 13.45 11.00
C LEU A 98 -4.49 14.29 11.41
N ALA A 99 -3.31 13.92 10.94
CA ALA A 99 -2.09 14.72 11.02
C ALA A 99 -1.59 14.97 9.59
N ASP A 100 -1.51 16.24 9.19
CA ASP A 100 -1.13 16.65 7.82
C ASP A 100 -1.97 15.96 6.72
N GLY A 101 -3.27 15.77 6.98
CA GLY A 101 -4.18 15.08 6.05
C GLY A 101 -4.07 13.55 6.04
N HIS A 102 -3.22 12.96 6.90
CA HIS A 102 -3.04 11.51 7.01
C HIS A 102 -3.73 10.98 8.27
N PRO A 103 -4.64 10.01 8.15
CA PRO A 103 -5.27 9.40 9.32
C PRO A 103 -4.26 8.54 10.09
N ALA A 104 -4.34 8.60 11.42
CA ALA A 104 -3.55 7.72 12.30
C ALA A 104 -3.82 6.24 11.95
N GLY A 105 -2.79 5.43 12.02
CA GLY A 105 -2.89 4.00 11.73
C GLY A 105 -2.97 3.62 10.26
N VAL A 106 -2.98 4.59 9.33
CA VAL A 106 -3.05 4.30 7.89
C VAL A 106 -1.74 4.69 7.22
N PHE A 107 -1.02 3.72 6.71
CA PHE A 107 0.16 3.93 5.86
C PHE A 107 -0.17 3.52 4.43
N SER A 108 0.11 4.39 3.48
CA SER A 108 -0.09 4.13 2.06
C SER A 108 1.21 4.29 1.29
N TRP A 109 1.44 3.38 0.35
CA TRP A 109 2.55 3.46 -0.59
C TRP A 109 2.11 2.98 -1.96
N ARG A 110 2.40 3.78 -2.96
CA ARG A 110 2.19 3.42 -4.37
C ARG A 110 3.55 3.25 -5.04
N PRO A 111 4.06 2.02 -5.14
CA PRO A 111 5.29 1.77 -5.87
C PRO A 111 5.16 2.24 -7.32
N PRO A 112 6.24 2.76 -7.92
CA PRO A 112 6.22 3.08 -9.35
C PRO A 112 5.81 1.87 -10.18
N ALA A 113 4.90 2.06 -11.12
CA ALA A 113 4.38 0.94 -11.94
C ALA A 113 5.50 0.22 -12.70
N ALA A 114 6.50 0.96 -13.19
CA ALA A 114 7.68 0.37 -13.84
C ALA A 114 8.43 -0.58 -12.92
N LEU A 115 8.64 -0.21 -11.65
CA LEU A 115 9.30 -1.08 -10.66
C LEU A 115 8.53 -2.39 -10.46
N VAL A 116 7.21 -2.33 -10.40
CA VAL A 116 6.35 -3.52 -10.24
C VAL A 116 6.45 -4.43 -11.46
N VAL A 117 6.44 -3.86 -12.65
CA VAL A 117 6.59 -4.60 -13.92
C VAL A 117 7.97 -5.25 -14.00
N ASP A 118 9.04 -4.49 -13.78
CA ASP A 118 10.40 -4.99 -13.82
C ASP A 118 10.64 -6.12 -12.81
N LEU A 119 10.11 -5.97 -11.59
CA LEU A 119 10.19 -7.03 -10.58
C LEU A 119 9.39 -8.28 -11.00
N SER A 120 8.21 -8.10 -11.60
CA SER A 120 7.43 -9.22 -12.15
C SER A 120 8.21 -9.98 -13.22
N ASP A 121 8.85 -9.26 -14.14
CA ASP A 121 9.63 -9.85 -15.24
C ASP A 121 10.89 -10.54 -14.72
N LEU A 122 11.57 -9.94 -13.74
CA LEU A 122 12.71 -10.57 -13.06
C LEU A 122 12.32 -11.90 -12.40
N LEU A 123 11.18 -11.94 -11.72
CA LEU A 123 10.68 -13.16 -11.07
C LEU A 123 10.23 -14.23 -12.09
N ASP A 124 9.92 -13.85 -13.32
CA ASP A 124 9.66 -14.78 -14.43
C ASP A 124 10.97 -15.24 -15.13
N GLY A 125 12.14 -14.82 -14.62
CA GLY A 125 13.44 -15.16 -15.20
C GLY A 125 13.79 -14.37 -16.46
N GLN A 126 13.09 -13.28 -16.74
CA GLN A 126 13.41 -12.38 -17.84
C GLN A 126 14.52 -11.40 -17.41
N GLN A 127 15.40 -11.04 -18.35
CA GLN A 127 16.36 -9.98 -18.10
C GLN A 127 15.63 -8.63 -18.11
N VAL A 128 15.73 -7.92 -16.98
CA VAL A 128 15.28 -6.54 -16.91
C VAL A 128 16.27 -5.67 -17.68
N ALA A 129 15.77 -4.83 -18.58
CA ALA A 129 16.62 -3.88 -19.31
C ALA A 129 17.28 -2.92 -18.31
N ALA A 130 18.59 -2.79 -18.42
CA ALA A 130 19.38 -1.91 -17.56
C ALA A 130 19.06 -0.42 -17.83
#